data_1706dc3f625b1de62c032aa48ceb7474
#
_entry.id   1706dc3f625b1de62c032aa48ceb7474
#
_cell.length_a   1.000
_cell.length_b   1.000
_cell.length_c   1.000
_cell.angle_alpha   90.00
_cell.angle_beta   90.00
_cell.angle_gamma   90.00
#
_symmetry.space_group_name_H-M   'P 1'
#
loop_
_entity.id
_entity.type
_entity.pdbx_description
1 polymer ?
#
loop_
_entity_poly.entity_id
_entity_poly.type
_entity_poly.pdbx_seq_one_letter_code
_entity_poly.pdbx_strand_id
1 'polypeptide(L)'
;MRTRNWVAVLPGSAVKFLSLDEAIAIHERLIDKFGGTAGIRDKGLLESALFRPQTGYYEDLAQMAAALFESLISNHAFVDGNKRVAFFTCDVFLRLNGWKLEVDSDAGYEFIVGSLEQGLCDYEHLLPWIQQHLQKLRD
;
A
#
# COMPACT_ATOMS: atom_id res chain seq x y z
N MET A 1 14.00 13.50 -19.54
CA MET A 1 13.30 13.31 -18.32
C MET A 1 14.14 12.57 -17.29
N ARG A 2 14.07 13.04 -16.08
CA ARG A 2 14.82 12.42 -15.02
C ARG A 2 14.15 11.18 -14.48
N THR A 3 14.90 10.15 -14.36
CA THR A 3 14.41 8.91 -13.77
C THR A 3 14.72 8.90 -12.28
N ARG A 4 13.76 8.63 -11.47
CA ARG A 4 14.00 8.41 -10.06
C ARG A 4 14.66 7.07 -9.87
N ASN A 5 15.56 7.02 -8.91
CA ASN A 5 16.37 5.83 -8.72
C ASN A 5 15.82 4.96 -7.58
N TRP A 6 14.59 4.52 -7.72
CA TRP A 6 13.99 3.63 -6.72
C TRP A 6 14.63 2.26 -6.72
N VAL A 7 15.06 1.83 -7.90
CA VAL A 7 15.61 0.48 -8.06
C VAL A 7 16.82 0.28 -7.17
N ALA A 8 17.59 1.33 -6.94
CA ALA A 8 18.79 1.24 -6.14
C ALA A 8 18.53 0.81 -4.70
N VAL A 9 17.26 0.85 -4.27
CA VAL A 9 16.91 0.43 -2.92
C VAL A 9 16.95 -1.07 -2.74
N LEU A 10 16.84 -1.81 -3.84
CA LEU A 10 16.68 -3.26 -3.79
C LEU A 10 17.96 -4.07 -3.77
N PRO A 11 18.96 -3.74 -4.58
CA PRO A 11 20.11 -4.64 -4.75
C PRO A 11 20.84 -4.88 -3.44
N GLY A 12 21.03 -6.15 -3.13
CA GLY A 12 21.81 -6.56 -2.00
C GLY A 12 21.18 -6.29 -0.65
N SER A 13 20.06 -5.63 -0.62
CA SER A 13 19.38 -5.32 0.63
C SER A 13 18.13 -6.14 0.75
N ALA A 14 17.88 -6.58 1.94
CA ALA A 14 16.60 -7.21 2.21
C ALA A 14 15.52 -6.15 2.23
N VAL A 15 14.55 -6.27 1.37
CA VAL A 15 13.33 -5.45 1.46
C VAL A 15 12.55 -5.91 2.68
N LYS A 16 12.05 -4.97 3.45
CA LYS A 16 11.25 -5.27 4.62
C LYS A 16 9.79 -5.30 4.26
N PHE A 17 9.15 -6.42 4.55
CA PHE A 17 7.73 -6.60 4.25
C PHE A 17 6.92 -6.60 5.53
N LEU A 18 5.63 -6.28 5.39
CA LEU A 18 4.73 -6.26 6.54
C LEU A 18 4.27 -7.65 6.89
N SER A 19 4.23 -7.94 8.19
CA SER A 19 3.65 -9.17 8.69
C SER A 19 2.14 -9.05 8.78
N LEU A 20 1.47 -10.20 8.91
CA LEU A 20 0.04 -10.24 9.11
C LEU A 20 -0.36 -9.44 10.38
N ASP A 21 0.36 -9.63 11.46
CA ASP A 21 0.06 -8.94 12.72
C ASP A 21 0.20 -7.43 12.57
N GLU A 22 1.20 -6.98 11.83
CA GLU A 22 1.39 -5.55 11.58
C GLU A 22 0.24 -4.96 10.77
N ALA A 23 -0.22 -5.68 9.75
CA ALA A 23 -1.34 -5.22 8.93
C ALA A 23 -2.62 -5.15 9.75
N ILE A 24 -2.85 -6.14 10.61
CA ILE A 24 -4.00 -6.16 11.50
C ILE A 24 -3.94 -4.96 12.46
N ALA A 25 -2.78 -4.68 13.02
CA ALA A 25 -2.61 -3.56 13.94
C ALA A 25 -2.88 -2.22 13.25
N ILE A 26 -2.45 -2.07 12.00
CA ILE A 26 -2.73 -0.87 11.21
C ILE A 26 -4.24 -0.70 11.07
N HIS A 27 -4.95 -1.76 10.70
CA HIS A 27 -6.39 -1.70 10.53
C HIS A 27 -7.09 -1.31 11.82
N GLU A 28 -6.70 -1.91 12.95
CA GLU A 28 -7.30 -1.60 14.25
C GLU A 28 -7.14 -0.12 14.60
N ARG A 29 -5.95 0.44 14.34
CA ARG A 29 -5.73 1.86 14.59
C ARG A 29 -6.58 2.76 13.70
N LEU A 30 -6.79 2.35 12.46
CA LEU A 30 -7.59 3.13 11.52
C LEU A 30 -9.07 3.12 11.92
N ILE A 31 -9.57 1.97 12.37
CA ILE A 31 -10.94 1.88 12.85
C ILE A 31 -11.12 2.76 14.10
N ASP A 32 -10.16 2.73 15.03
CA ASP A 32 -10.21 3.58 16.20
C ASP A 32 -10.22 5.07 15.85
N LYS A 33 -9.43 5.45 14.87
CA LYS A 33 -9.29 6.87 14.51
C LYS A 33 -10.42 7.39 13.64
N PHE A 34 -10.85 6.61 12.67
CA PHE A 34 -11.81 7.04 11.65
C PHE A 34 -13.20 6.45 11.83
N GLY A 35 -13.34 5.47 12.71
CA GLY A 35 -14.61 4.77 12.91
C GLY A 35 -14.77 3.62 11.93
N GLY A 36 -15.86 2.91 12.07
CA GLY A 36 -16.16 1.76 11.23
C GLY A 36 -16.20 0.49 12.03
N THR A 37 -16.36 -0.62 11.34
CA THR A 37 -16.53 -1.94 11.97
C THR A 37 -15.21 -2.68 11.95
N ALA A 38 -14.77 -3.13 13.12
CA ALA A 38 -13.55 -3.93 13.26
C ALA A 38 -13.76 -5.35 12.72
N GLY A 39 -12.68 -6.01 12.43
CA GLY A 39 -12.69 -7.43 12.12
C GLY A 39 -12.15 -7.76 10.75
N ILE A 40 -11.66 -8.98 10.62
CA ILE A 40 -11.14 -9.53 9.38
C ILE A 40 -12.24 -10.35 8.73
N ARG A 41 -12.53 -10.06 7.45
CA ARG A 41 -13.51 -10.83 6.70
C ARG A 41 -12.87 -12.10 6.14
N ASP A 42 -11.64 -11.98 5.67
CA ASP A 42 -10.96 -13.12 5.01
C ASP A 42 -9.45 -13.02 5.25
N LYS A 43 -8.98 -13.80 6.21
CA LYS A 43 -7.57 -13.79 6.59
C LYS A 43 -6.67 -14.27 5.45
N GLY A 44 -7.12 -15.26 4.68
CA GLY A 44 -6.34 -15.77 3.56
C GLY A 44 -6.12 -14.72 2.48
N LEU A 45 -7.13 -13.91 2.21
CA LEU A 45 -6.99 -12.81 1.26
C LEU A 45 -6.04 -11.74 1.77
N LEU A 46 -6.03 -11.48 3.09
CA LEU A 46 -5.07 -10.55 3.67
C LEU A 46 -3.66 -11.08 3.52
N GLU A 47 -3.44 -12.34 3.85
CA GLU A 47 -2.13 -12.97 3.70
C GLU A 47 -1.66 -12.94 2.25
N SER A 48 -2.56 -13.20 1.32
CA SER A 48 -2.24 -13.17 -0.11
C SER A 48 -1.81 -11.77 -0.55
N ALA A 49 -2.52 -10.74 -0.09
CA ALA A 49 -2.17 -9.36 -0.42
C ALA A 49 -0.78 -9.00 0.09
N LEU A 50 -0.48 -9.39 1.33
CA LEU A 50 0.82 -9.09 1.92
C LEU A 50 1.95 -9.86 1.27
N PHE A 51 1.67 -11.06 0.77
CA PHE A 51 2.70 -11.87 0.12
C PHE A 51 2.98 -11.45 -1.31
N ARG A 52 2.03 -10.86 -1.99
CA ARG A 52 2.18 -10.53 -3.42
C ARG A 52 3.45 -9.76 -3.76
N PRO A 53 3.84 -8.71 -2.99
CA PRO A 53 5.09 -8.01 -3.29
C PRO A 53 6.33 -8.88 -3.18
N GLN A 54 6.26 -10.03 -2.50
CA GLN A 54 7.40 -10.89 -2.21
C GLN A 54 7.62 -11.98 -3.25
N THR A 55 6.83 -12.00 -4.31
CA THR A 55 6.86 -13.10 -5.28
C THR A 55 8.07 -13.07 -6.21
N GLY A 56 8.83 -11.97 -6.21
CA GLY A 56 9.96 -11.83 -7.12
C GLY A 56 9.59 -11.29 -8.49
N TYR A 57 8.31 -11.05 -8.72
CA TYR A 57 7.82 -10.53 -9.99
C TYR A 57 8.09 -9.02 -10.14
N TYR A 58 8.10 -8.29 -9.02
CA TYR A 58 8.20 -6.84 -9.00
C TYR A 58 9.64 -6.41 -8.80
N GLU A 59 10.08 -5.39 -9.57
CA GLU A 59 11.49 -5.03 -9.66
C GLU A 59 11.92 -3.97 -8.68
N ASP A 60 10.99 -3.13 -8.21
CA ASP A 60 11.36 -2.04 -7.31
C ASP A 60 10.25 -1.77 -6.28
N LEU A 61 10.52 -0.87 -5.34
CA LEU A 61 9.59 -0.58 -4.26
C LEU A 61 8.27 -0.01 -4.75
N ALA A 62 8.30 0.85 -5.79
CA ALA A 62 7.07 1.43 -6.30
C ALA A 62 6.16 0.34 -6.89
N GLN A 63 6.74 -0.61 -7.60
CA GLN A 63 5.99 -1.73 -8.15
C GLN A 63 5.43 -2.62 -7.04
N MET A 64 6.24 -2.92 -6.04
CA MET A 64 5.80 -3.71 -4.89
C MET A 64 4.65 -3.03 -4.16
N ALA A 65 4.77 -1.71 -3.96
CA ALA A 65 3.74 -0.94 -3.30
C ALA A 65 2.44 -0.92 -4.10
N ALA A 66 2.53 -0.78 -5.43
CA ALA A 66 1.35 -0.80 -6.28
C ALA A 66 0.63 -2.14 -6.23
N ALA A 67 1.38 -3.23 -6.20
CA ALA A 67 0.80 -4.57 -6.10
C ALA A 67 0.10 -4.77 -4.76
N LEU A 68 0.73 -4.34 -3.67
CA LEU A 68 0.14 -4.40 -2.35
C LEU A 68 -1.14 -3.57 -2.28
N PHE A 69 -1.08 -2.35 -2.80
CA PHE A 69 -2.19 -1.40 -2.81
C PHE A 69 -3.40 -2.00 -3.54
N GLU A 70 -3.17 -2.47 -4.76
CA GLU A 70 -4.23 -3.07 -5.56
C GLU A 70 -4.88 -4.25 -4.85
N SER A 71 -4.07 -5.14 -4.31
CA SER A 71 -4.59 -6.33 -3.63
C SER A 71 -5.42 -5.97 -2.40
N LEU A 72 -4.95 -5.00 -1.60
CA LEU A 72 -5.70 -4.61 -0.41
C LEU A 72 -7.04 -3.96 -0.74
N ILE A 73 -7.11 -3.22 -1.84
CA ILE A 73 -8.37 -2.64 -2.29
C ILE A 73 -9.30 -3.72 -2.84
N SER A 74 -8.76 -4.59 -3.69
CA SER A 74 -9.57 -5.56 -4.43
C SER A 74 -10.05 -6.72 -3.58
N ASN A 75 -9.23 -7.17 -2.64
CA ASN A 75 -9.51 -8.39 -1.88
C ASN A 75 -10.57 -8.22 -0.80
N HIS A 76 -10.78 -7.00 -0.33
CA HIS A 76 -11.75 -6.72 0.73
C HIS A 76 -11.54 -7.65 1.92
N ALA A 77 -10.30 -7.73 2.40
CA ALA A 77 -9.94 -8.67 3.46
C ALA A 77 -10.54 -8.31 4.82
N PHE A 78 -10.86 -7.04 5.04
CA PHE A 78 -11.45 -6.58 6.28
C PHE A 78 -12.95 -6.35 6.11
N VAL A 79 -13.66 -6.37 7.22
CA VAL A 79 -15.11 -6.11 7.21
C VAL A 79 -15.38 -4.69 6.72
N ASP A 80 -14.55 -3.75 7.13
CA ASP A 80 -14.73 -2.32 6.82
C ASP A 80 -13.36 -1.66 6.74
N GLY A 81 -13.30 -0.47 6.16
CA GLY A 81 -12.07 0.32 6.13
C GLY A 81 -11.04 -0.11 5.12
N ASN A 82 -11.41 -0.90 4.12
CA ASN A 82 -10.46 -1.44 3.14
C ASN A 82 -9.73 -0.36 2.34
N LYS A 83 -10.41 0.75 2.02
CA LYS A 83 -9.76 1.83 1.27
C LYS A 83 -8.67 2.50 2.09
N ARG A 84 -8.96 2.81 3.34
CA ARG A 84 -7.98 3.45 4.22
C ARG A 84 -6.82 2.52 4.54
N VAL A 85 -7.12 1.24 4.79
CA VAL A 85 -6.05 0.30 5.10
C VAL A 85 -5.14 0.12 3.90
N ALA A 86 -5.67 0.16 2.68
CA ALA A 86 -4.82 0.06 1.49
C ALA A 86 -3.84 1.22 1.41
N PHE A 87 -4.33 2.45 1.62
CA PHE A 87 -3.47 3.63 1.58
C PHE A 87 -2.41 3.61 2.68
N PHE A 88 -2.85 3.43 3.93
CA PHE A 88 -1.94 3.50 5.06
C PHE A 88 -0.96 2.33 5.10
N THR A 89 -1.40 1.14 4.74
CA THR A 89 -0.51 -0.03 4.72
C THR A 89 0.56 0.14 3.65
N CYS A 90 0.17 0.66 2.50
CA CYS A 90 1.13 0.96 1.43
C CYS A 90 2.17 1.98 1.91
N ASP A 91 1.75 3.04 2.57
CA ASP A 91 2.65 4.06 3.09
C ASP A 91 3.59 3.49 4.15
N VAL A 92 3.06 2.66 5.07
CA VAL A 92 3.89 2.02 6.09
C VAL A 92 4.92 1.10 5.46
N PHE A 93 4.52 0.32 4.44
CA PHE A 93 5.46 -0.53 3.73
C PHE A 93 6.60 0.30 3.15
N LEU A 94 6.28 1.41 2.51
CA LEU A 94 7.30 2.29 1.96
C LEU A 94 8.21 2.85 3.04
N ARG A 95 7.64 3.27 4.18
CA ARG A 95 8.41 3.84 5.28
C ARG A 95 9.38 2.85 5.89
N LEU A 96 9.00 1.58 5.97
CA LEU A 96 9.91 0.54 6.43
C LEU A 96 11.13 0.43 5.53
N ASN A 97 11.03 0.89 4.30
CA ASN A 97 12.09 0.79 3.31
C ASN A 97 12.69 2.15 2.94
N GLY A 98 12.47 3.16 3.78
CA GLY A 98 13.13 4.46 3.61
C GLY A 98 12.42 5.46 2.73
N TRP A 99 11.15 5.23 2.42
CA TRP A 99 10.35 6.11 1.55
C TRP A 99 8.99 6.37 2.19
N LYS A 100 8.23 7.27 1.59
CA LYS A 100 6.86 7.54 2.02
C LYS A 100 6.04 8.06 0.85
N LEU A 101 4.72 8.08 1.02
CA LEU A 101 3.84 8.78 0.10
C LEU A 101 3.68 10.21 0.56
N GLU A 102 4.08 11.15 -0.29
CA GLU A 102 3.99 12.58 0.02
C GLU A 102 2.62 13.10 -0.40
N VAL A 103 1.62 12.73 0.37
CA VAL A 103 0.23 13.13 0.15
C VAL A 103 -0.50 12.93 1.47
N ASP A 104 -1.40 13.86 1.81
CA ASP A 104 -2.14 13.68 3.05
C ASP A 104 -3.22 12.59 2.89
N SER A 105 -3.68 12.07 4.02
CA SER A 105 -4.57 10.92 4.01
C SER A 105 -5.94 11.22 3.38
N ASP A 106 -6.42 12.45 3.47
CA ASP A 106 -7.69 12.80 2.86
C ASP A 106 -7.58 12.81 1.33
N ALA A 107 -6.50 13.40 0.80
CA ALA A 107 -6.26 13.39 -0.63
C ALA A 107 -6.04 11.97 -1.15
N GLY A 108 -5.35 11.14 -0.38
CA GLY A 108 -5.15 9.74 -0.75
C GLY A 108 -6.47 8.97 -0.79
N TYR A 109 -7.32 9.19 0.19
CA TYR A 109 -8.63 8.55 0.22
C TYR A 109 -9.49 8.98 -0.97
N GLU A 110 -9.50 10.28 -1.27
CA GLU A 110 -10.27 10.80 -2.39
C GLU A 110 -9.76 10.27 -3.73
N PHE A 111 -8.44 10.11 -3.85
CA PHE A 111 -7.88 9.49 -5.05
C PHE A 111 -8.42 8.05 -5.23
N ILE A 112 -8.45 7.28 -4.15
CA ILE A 112 -8.93 5.90 -4.20
C ILE A 112 -10.41 5.87 -4.61
N VAL A 113 -11.23 6.69 -3.97
CA VAL A 113 -12.66 6.75 -4.27
C VAL A 113 -12.89 7.13 -5.72
N GLY A 114 -12.21 8.18 -6.19
CA GLY A 114 -12.33 8.61 -7.57
C GLY A 114 -11.87 7.57 -8.56
N SER A 115 -10.76 6.88 -8.25
CA SER A 115 -10.23 5.82 -9.11
C SER A 115 -11.20 4.65 -9.21
N LEU A 116 -11.80 4.26 -8.08
CA LEU A 116 -12.79 3.18 -8.06
C LEU A 116 -14.02 3.54 -8.90
N GLU A 117 -14.50 4.78 -8.77
CA GLU A 117 -15.65 5.23 -9.53
C GLU A 117 -15.41 5.22 -11.03
N GLN A 118 -14.16 5.44 -11.43
CA GLN A 118 -13.80 5.45 -12.85
C GLN A 118 -13.31 4.10 -13.36
N GLY A 119 -13.23 3.10 -12.50
CA GLY A 119 -12.70 1.79 -12.89
C GLY A 119 -11.19 1.78 -13.12
N LEU A 120 -10.47 2.70 -12.48
CA LEU A 120 -9.03 2.86 -12.69
C LEU A 120 -8.19 2.49 -11.47
N CYS A 121 -8.77 1.78 -10.49
CA CYS A 121 -8.04 1.45 -9.27
C CYS A 121 -7.34 0.11 -9.40
N ASP A 122 -6.41 0.02 -10.33
CA ASP A 122 -5.66 -1.18 -10.63
C ASP A 122 -4.16 -0.89 -10.64
N TYR A 123 -3.36 -1.94 -10.77
CA TYR A 123 -1.91 -1.83 -10.72
C TYR A 123 -1.36 -0.81 -11.72
N GLU A 124 -1.86 -0.84 -12.95
CA GLU A 124 -1.34 0.02 -14.02
C GLU A 124 -1.58 1.49 -13.74
N HIS A 125 -2.67 1.83 -13.07
CA HIS A 125 -3.00 3.22 -12.76
C HIS A 125 -2.45 3.64 -11.39
N LEU A 126 -2.36 2.71 -10.46
CA LEU A 126 -1.80 3.00 -9.13
C LEU A 126 -0.29 3.22 -9.18
N LEU A 127 0.41 2.49 -10.04
CA LEU A 127 1.86 2.61 -10.10
C LEU A 127 2.34 4.03 -10.44
N PRO A 128 1.84 4.67 -11.51
CA PRO A 128 2.28 6.05 -11.79
C PRO A 128 1.93 7.02 -10.67
N TRP A 129 0.77 6.83 -10.03
CA TRP A 129 0.37 7.70 -8.92
C TRP A 129 1.34 7.55 -7.73
N ILE A 130 1.70 6.31 -7.41
CA ILE A 130 2.67 6.06 -6.36
C ILE A 130 4.02 6.69 -6.71
N GLN A 131 4.47 6.50 -7.94
CA GLN A 131 5.74 7.05 -8.40
C GLN A 131 5.76 8.57 -8.29
N GLN A 132 4.66 9.22 -8.60
CA GLN A 132 4.57 10.68 -8.53
C GLN A 132 4.63 11.20 -7.10
N HIS A 133 4.17 10.42 -6.13
CA HIS A 133 4.08 10.85 -4.74
C HIS A 133 5.15 10.24 -3.85
N LEU A 134 6.06 9.48 -4.44
CA LEU A 134 7.12 8.80 -3.69
C LEU A 134 8.17 9.80 -3.26
N GLN A 135 8.43 9.85 -1.97
CA GLN A 135 9.37 10.78 -1.37
C GLN A 135 10.32 10.01 -0.46
N LYS A 136 11.62 10.27 -0.60
CA LYS A 136 12.59 9.64 0.28
C LYS A 136 12.49 10.20 1.68
N LEU A 137 12.54 9.34 2.68
CA LEU A 137 12.53 9.78 4.06
C LEU A 137 13.85 10.48 4.38
N ARG A 138 13.78 11.46 5.25
CA ARG A 138 14.98 12.13 5.75
C ARG A 138 15.58 11.30 6.87
N ASP A 139 16.88 11.39 6.97
CA ASP A 139 17.60 10.74 8.08
C ASP A 139 17.37 11.46 9.38
#